data_efc71f3813a20b5ef67217be6c2cdae6
#
_entry.id   efc71f3813a20b5ef67217be6c2cdae6
#
_cell.length_a   1.000
_cell.length_b   1.000
_cell.length_c   1.000
_cell.angle_alpha   90.00
_cell.angle_beta   90.00
_cell.angle_gamma   90.00
#
_symmetry.space_group_name_H-M   'P 1'
#
loop_
_entity.id
_entity.type
_entity.pdbx_description
1 polymer ?
#
loop_
_entity_poly.entity_id
_entity_poly.type
_entity_poly.pdbx_seq_one_letter_code
_entity_poly.pdbx_strand_id
1 'polypeptide(L)'
;MRRIRRLLMGFAFLNVAFVLIARLVIRPRVPSFGGADDNSVRISAITDGAEFVSHAPALRDVEVIAMMGGVQLDLRNATLADGATLRVTAAMGGVQVFVPEKWKVRVTSQVVAGGVNTDVTPAEHLPPENPMLIVDVRAFMGGVDIKAK
;
A
#
# COMPACT_ATOMS: atom_id res chain seq x y z
N MET A 1 3.98 -14.00 -41.16
CA MET A 1 3.72 -14.82 -39.98
C MET A 1 4.97 -15.15 -39.15
N ARG A 2 6.12 -15.53 -39.70
CA ARG A 2 7.34 -15.83 -38.91
C ARG A 2 7.88 -14.64 -38.09
N ARG A 3 7.78 -13.37 -38.58
CA ARG A 3 8.25 -12.18 -37.86
C ARG A 3 7.38 -11.82 -36.67
N ILE A 4 6.06 -11.96 -36.76
CA ILE A 4 5.12 -11.70 -35.68
C ILE A 4 5.32 -12.71 -34.54
N ARG A 5 5.53 -13.99 -34.87
CA ARG A 5 5.82 -15.04 -33.87
C ARG A 5 7.12 -14.79 -33.11
N ARG A 6 8.15 -14.25 -33.77
CA ARG A 6 9.42 -13.86 -33.13
C ARG A 6 9.26 -12.66 -32.19
N LEU A 7 8.44 -11.68 -32.58
CA LEU A 7 8.11 -10.52 -31.76
C LEU A 7 7.29 -10.92 -30.52
N LEU A 8 6.30 -11.78 -30.67
CA LEU A 8 5.49 -12.29 -29.56
C LEU A 8 6.32 -13.15 -28.60
N MET A 9 7.23 -14.00 -29.13
CA MET A 9 8.14 -14.78 -28.28
C MET A 9 9.14 -13.89 -27.55
N GLY A 10 9.66 -12.84 -28.19
CA GLY A 10 10.54 -11.86 -27.54
C GLY A 10 9.85 -11.09 -26.42
N PHE A 11 8.61 -10.68 -26.63
CA PHE A 11 7.80 -10.00 -25.62
C PHE A 11 7.47 -10.92 -24.44
N ALA A 12 7.10 -12.17 -24.71
CA ALA A 12 6.85 -13.16 -23.66
C ALA A 12 8.12 -13.45 -22.85
N PHE A 13 9.27 -13.58 -23.50
CA PHE A 13 10.55 -13.83 -22.83
C PHE A 13 10.97 -12.64 -21.97
N LEU A 14 10.77 -11.40 -22.45
CA LEU A 14 11.04 -10.18 -21.70
C LEU A 14 10.18 -10.09 -20.42
N ASN A 15 8.89 -10.45 -20.52
CA ASN A 15 8.00 -10.49 -19.36
C ASN A 15 8.41 -11.54 -18.34
N VAL A 16 8.76 -12.76 -18.79
CA VAL A 16 9.23 -13.82 -17.88
C VAL A 16 10.55 -13.43 -17.21
N ALA A 17 11.49 -12.86 -17.96
CA ALA A 17 12.75 -12.38 -17.40
C ALA A 17 12.51 -11.27 -16.36
N PHE A 18 11.61 -10.34 -16.65
CA PHE A 18 11.26 -9.28 -15.71
C PHE A 18 10.65 -9.81 -14.40
N VAL A 19 9.71 -10.75 -14.50
CA VAL A 19 9.09 -11.40 -13.33
C VAL A 19 10.14 -12.17 -12.52
N LEU A 20 11.05 -12.87 -13.16
CA LEU A 20 12.13 -13.59 -12.49
C LEU A 20 13.10 -12.64 -11.79
N ILE A 21 13.49 -11.54 -12.43
CA ILE A 21 14.33 -10.50 -11.82
C ILE A 21 13.61 -9.86 -10.63
N ALA A 22 12.33 -9.54 -10.76
CA ALA A 22 11.54 -8.99 -9.67
C ALA A 22 11.48 -9.95 -8.49
N ARG A 23 11.24 -11.24 -8.72
CA ARG A 23 11.18 -12.26 -7.66
C ARG A 23 12.52 -12.56 -7.01
N LEU A 24 13.59 -12.66 -7.81
CA LEU A 24 14.90 -13.11 -7.32
C LEU A 24 15.75 -11.97 -6.77
N VAL A 25 15.60 -10.76 -7.31
CA VAL A 25 16.47 -9.62 -6.99
C VAL A 25 15.78 -8.58 -6.12
N ILE A 26 14.54 -8.22 -6.44
CA ILE A 26 13.83 -7.13 -5.74
C ILE A 26 13.17 -7.63 -4.46
N ARG A 27 12.49 -8.76 -4.50
CA ARG A 27 11.78 -9.32 -3.34
C ARG A 27 12.66 -9.57 -2.10
N PRO A 28 13.89 -10.08 -2.23
CA PRO A 28 14.81 -10.20 -1.07
C PRO A 28 15.27 -8.87 -0.49
N ARG A 29 15.24 -7.79 -1.29
CA ARG A 29 15.67 -6.45 -0.85
C ARG A 29 14.57 -5.63 -0.19
N VAL A 30 13.32 -6.03 -0.38
CA VAL A 30 12.15 -5.35 0.20
C VAL A 30 11.26 -6.41 0.88
N PRO A 31 11.74 -7.02 1.96
CA PRO A 31 10.96 -8.03 2.66
C PRO A 31 9.77 -7.41 3.40
N SER A 32 8.69 -8.15 3.47
CA SER A 32 7.62 -7.86 4.44
C SER A 32 8.06 -8.28 5.83
N PHE A 33 7.65 -7.55 6.86
CA PHE A 33 7.87 -7.93 8.25
C PHE A 33 6.69 -7.46 9.12
N GLY A 34 6.55 -8.07 10.28
CA GLY A 34 5.49 -7.80 11.23
C GLY A 34 4.26 -8.69 11.01
N GLY A 35 3.59 -9.01 12.08
CA GLY A 35 2.34 -9.75 12.14
C GLY A 35 1.14 -8.84 12.39
N ALA A 36 -0.05 -9.43 12.46
CA ALA A 36 -1.31 -8.70 12.66
C ALA A 36 -1.36 -7.91 13.98
N ASP A 37 -0.67 -8.36 15.01
CA ASP A 37 -0.65 -7.75 16.34
C ASP A 37 0.57 -6.84 16.56
N ASP A 38 1.46 -6.73 15.58
CA ASP A 38 2.66 -5.90 15.71
C ASP A 38 2.35 -4.42 15.48
N ASN A 39 3.02 -3.57 16.29
CA ASN A 39 2.85 -2.13 16.23
C ASN A 39 3.60 -1.46 15.06
N SER A 40 4.52 -2.20 14.43
CA SER A 40 5.26 -1.75 13.26
C SER A 40 5.28 -2.85 12.21
N VAL A 41 4.77 -2.55 11.03
CA VAL A 41 4.54 -3.52 9.95
C VAL A 41 5.03 -2.98 8.62
N ARG A 42 5.67 -3.83 7.83
CA ARG A 42 5.97 -3.57 6.42
C ARG A 42 5.33 -4.62 5.53
N ILE A 43 4.54 -4.19 4.58
CA ILE A 43 3.88 -5.03 3.59
C ILE A 43 4.43 -4.71 2.22
N SER A 44 4.94 -5.72 1.53
CA SER A 44 5.45 -5.55 0.17
C SER A 44 4.75 -6.49 -0.80
N ALA A 45 4.14 -5.91 -1.83
CA ALA A 45 3.59 -6.63 -2.99
C ALA A 45 4.35 -6.23 -4.24
N ILE A 46 5.25 -7.09 -4.71
CA ILE A 46 6.12 -6.78 -5.86
C ILE A 46 5.46 -7.17 -7.18
N THR A 47 4.92 -8.38 -7.28
CA THR A 47 4.25 -8.91 -8.49
C THR A 47 2.93 -9.60 -8.16
N ASP A 48 2.62 -9.72 -6.89
CA ASP A 48 1.45 -10.45 -6.38
C ASP A 48 0.53 -9.51 -5.60
N GLY A 49 -0.68 -9.95 -5.29
CA GLY A 49 -1.54 -9.27 -4.32
C GLY A 49 -1.13 -9.58 -2.88
N ALA A 50 -1.35 -8.65 -1.98
CA ALA A 50 -1.23 -8.85 -0.54
C ALA A 50 -2.47 -8.32 0.18
N GLU A 51 -2.97 -9.10 1.12
CA GLU A 51 -4.04 -8.69 2.02
C GLU A 51 -3.51 -8.77 3.45
N PHE A 52 -3.75 -7.73 4.22
CA PHE A 52 -3.28 -7.63 5.59
C PHE A 52 -4.33 -7.00 6.49
N VAL A 53 -4.63 -7.65 7.59
CA VAL A 53 -5.54 -7.16 8.63
C VAL A 53 -4.73 -6.93 9.90
N SER A 54 -4.78 -5.72 10.45
CA SER A 54 -4.08 -5.38 11.69
C SER A 54 -5.03 -5.41 12.88
N HIS A 55 -4.56 -6.02 13.98
CA HIS A 55 -5.18 -5.99 15.30
C HIS A 55 -4.24 -5.36 16.35
N ALA A 56 -3.26 -4.59 15.89
CA ALA A 56 -2.24 -4.00 16.74
C ALA A 56 -2.87 -3.16 17.87
N PRO A 57 -2.44 -3.35 19.12
CA PRO A 57 -2.97 -2.61 20.27
C PRO A 57 -2.44 -1.16 20.34
N ALA A 58 -1.33 -0.86 19.68
CA ALA A 58 -0.71 0.47 19.64
C ALA A 58 0.07 0.65 18.32
N LEU A 59 -0.65 0.65 17.18
CA LEU A 59 -0.07 0.77 15.86
C LEU A 59 0.67 2.09 15.69
N ARG A 60 1.95 2.05 15.28
CA ARG A 60 2.82 3.22 15.13
C ARG A 60 3.23 3.48 13.69
N ASP A 61 3.84 2.47 13.08
CA ASP A 61 4.43 2.61 11.76
C ASP A 61 3.95 1.50 10.84
N VAL A 62 3.30 1.89 9.76
CA VAL A 62 2.93 0.97 8.69
C VAL A 62 3.58 1.44 7.40
N GLU A 63 4.28 0.55 6.73
CA GLU A 63 4.86 0.80 5.42
C GLU A 63 4.29 -0.17 4.41
N VAL A 64 3.73 0.35 3.33
CA VAL A 64 3.16 -0.43 2.24
C VAL A 64 3.92 -0.12 0.96
N ILE A 65 4.42 -1.15 0.30
CA ILE A 65 5.12 -1.05 -0.97
C ILE A 65 4.44 -1.94 -1.99
N ALA A 66 3.76 -1.33 -2.96
CA ALA A 66 3.13 -2.01 -4.08
C ALA A 66 3.84 -1.62 -5.38
N MET A 67 4.54 -2.56 -6.02
CA MET A 67 5.25 -2.27 -7.28
C MET A 67 4.41 -2.61 -8.51
N MET A 68 4.03 -3.87 -8.69
CA MET A 68 3.16 -4.33 -9.79
C MET A 68 2.05 -5.24 -9.26
N GLY A 69 1.63 -5.02 -8.04
CA GLY A 69 0.58 -5.80 -7.38
C GLY A 69 -0.41 -4.90 -6.69
N GLY A 70 -1.39 -5.50 -6.06
CA GLY A 70 -2.37 -4.82 -5.21
C GLY A 70 -2.11 -5.10 -3.73
N VAL A 71 -2.32 -4.12 -2.87
CA VAL A 71 -2.33 -4.32 -1.42
C VAL A 71 -3.67 -3.88 -0.87
N GLN A 72 -4.29 -4.75 -0.11
CA GLN A 72 -5.45 -4.41 0.71
C GLN A 72 -5.02 -4.41 2.18
N LEU A 73 -5.14 -3.26 2.81
CA LEU A 73 -4.78 -3.03 4.20
C LEU A 73 -6.01 -2.70 5.02
N ASP A 74 -6.34 -3.54 5.98
CA ASP A 74 -7.46 -3.33 6.90
C ASP A 74 -6.95 -2.99 8.30
N LEU A 75 -7.18 -1.75 8.71
CA LEU A 75 -6.79 -1.21 10.02
C LEU A 75 -7.98 -1.02 10.97
N ARG A 76 -9.17 -1.48 10.61
CA ARG A 76 -10.40 -1.24 11.39
C ARG A 76 -10.37 -1.85 12.78
N ASN A 77 -9.58 -2.89 12.98
CA ASN A 77 -9.44 -3.59 14.26
C ASN A 77 -8.20 -3.16 15.05
N ALA A 78 -7.41 -2.23 14.53
CA ALA A 78 -6.23 -1.71 15.21
C ALA A 78 -6.55 -0.51 16.10
N THR A 79 -5.68 -0.26 17.06
CA THR A 79 -5.66 0.96 17.87
C THR A 79 -4.41 1.75 17.53
N LEU A 80 -4.55 3.06 17.30
CA LEU A 80 -3.40 3.93 17.00
C LEU A 80 -2.65 4.33 18.27
N ALA A 81 -1.33 4.32 18.19
CA ALA A 81 -0.49 5.07 19.12
C ALA A 81 -0.42 6.55 18.70
N ASP A 82 0.02 7.40 19.60
CA ASP A 82 0.25 8.81 19.29
C ASP A 82 1.33 8.94 18.20
N GLY A 83 1.03 9.78 17.21
CA GLY A 83 1.93 10.03 16.08
C GLY A 83 2.04 8.87 15.08
N ALA A 84 1.02 8.01 15.01
CA ALA A 84 1.00 6.89 14.07
C ALA A 84 1.12 7.35 12.62
N THR A 85 1.95 6.64 11.84
CA THR A 85 2.23 6.94 10.44
C THR A 85 1.97 5.75 9.53
N LEU A 86 1.42 6.03 8.36
CA LEU A 86 1.26 5.09 7.25
C LEU A 86 1.98 5.63 6.03
N ARG A 87 3.03 4.95 5.58
CA ARG A 87 3.70 5.27 4.31
C ARG A 87 3.26 4.30 3.24
N VAL A 88 2.79 4.85 2.12
CA VAL A 88 2.36 4.08 0.97
C VAL A 88 3.20 4.45 -0.23
N THR A 89 3.85 3.46 -0.83
CA THR A 89 4.57 3.60 -2.10
C THR A 89 3.94 2.68 -3.13
N ALA A 90 3.32 3.26 -4.15
CA ALA A 90 2.70 2.53 -5.26
C ALA A 90 3.39 2.89 -6.57
N ALA A 91 4.08 1.95 -7.21
CA ALA A 91 4.75 2.20 -8.48
C ALA A 91 3.84 1.94 -9.70
N MET A 92 3.39 0.71 -9.91
CA MET A 92 2.43 0.33 -10.97
C MET A 92 1.35 -0.59 -10.38
N GLY A 93 0.86 -0.25 -9.22
CA GLY A 93 -0.10 -1.07 -8.50
C GLY A 93 -1.15 -0.23 -7.80
N GLY A 94 -2.03 -0.90 -7.07
CA GLY A 94 -3.07 -0.27 -6.28
C GLY A 94 -2.92 -0.58 -4.79
N VAL A 95 -3.25 0.38 -3.95
CA VAL A 95 -3.33 0.17 -2.51
C VAL A 95 -4.71 0.61 -2.03
N GLN A 96 -5.38 -0.27 -1.33
CA GLN A 96 -6.66 0.01 -0.70
C GLN A 96 -6.50 -0.08 0.81
N VAL A 97 -6.88 0.99 1.52
CA VAL A 97 -6.75 1.09 2.98
C VAL A 97 -8.12 1.31 3.60
N PHE A 98 -8.47 0.47 4.55
CA PHE A 98 -9.67 0.63 5.36
C PHE A 98 -9.31 1.08 6.77
N VAL A 99 -9.90 2.17 7.21
CA VAL A 99 -9.71 2.75 8.54
C VAL A 99 -11.05 2.89 9.28
N PRO A 100 -11.06 2.91 10.61
CA PRO A 100 -12.27 3.21 11.36
C PRO A 100 -12.76 4.64 11.09
N GLU A 101 -14.07 4.84 11.05
CA GLU A 101 -14.70 6.16 10.84
C GLU A 101 -14.29 7.22 11.88
N LYS A 102 -13.95 6.77 13.09
CA LYS A 102 -13.52 7.64 14.19
C LYS A 102 -12.09 8.17 14.09
N TRP A 103 -11.28 7.66 13.15
CA TRP A 103 -9.90 8.14 13.01
C TRP A 103 -9.86 9.43 12.18
N LYS A 104 -9.08 10.38 12.66
CA LYS A 104 -8.66 11.53 11.85
C LYS A 104 -7.58 11.06 10.90
N VAL A 105 -7.73 11.35 9.63
CA VAL A 105 -6.75 10.98 8.62
C VAL A 105 -6.22 12.25 7.95
N ARG A 106 -4.90 12.42 8.03
CA ARG A 106 -4.21 13.50 7.31
C ARG A 106 -3.37 12.89 6.21
N VAL A 107 -3.69 13.20 4.97
CA VAL A 107 -3.01 12.65 3.80
C VAL A 107 -2.10 13.70 3.18
N THR A 108 -0.83 13.33 2.99
CA THR A 108 0.11 14.03 2.13
C THR A 108 0.43 13.13 0.95
N SER A 109 0.28 13.62 -0.28
CA SER A 109 0.46 12.79 -1.47
C SER A 109 1.39 13.43 -2.47
N GLN A 110 2.26 12.61 -3.07
CA GLN A 110 3.09 12.93 -4.23
C GLN A 110 2.76 11.93 -5.34
N VAL A 111 2.04 12.38 -6.35
CA VAL A 111 1.56 11.54 -7.44
C VAL A 111 2.11 12.05 -8.76
N VAL A 112 2.75 11.18 -9.54
CA VAL A 112 3.25 11.52 -10.89
C VAL A 112 2.20 11.17 -11.95
N ALA A 113 1.65 9.95 -11.90
CA ALA A 113 0.55 9.51 -12.76
C ALA A 113 -0.32 8.52 -11.97
N GLY A 114 -1.61 8.80 -11.90
CA GLY A 114 -2.54 8.02 -11.09
C GLY A 114 -3.38 8.90 -10.19
N GLY A 115 -3.80 8.39 -9.06
CA GLY A 115 -4.65 9.15 -8.15
C GLY A 115 -4.62 8.65 -6.71
N VAL A 116 -4.99 9.54 -5.81
CA VAL A 116 -5.30 9.23 -4.42
C VAL A 116 -6.74 9.63 -4.17
N ASN A 117 -7.55 8.67 -3.80
CA ASN A 117 -8.92 8.90 -3.39
C ASN A 117 -9.02 8.72 -1.88
N THR A 118 -9.66 9.66 -1.21
CA THR A 118 -9.81 9.65 0.24
C THR A 118 -11.28 9.84 0.58
N ASP A 119 -11.92 8.78 1.02
CA ASP A 119 -13.32 8.75 1.45
C ASP A 119 -13.36 8.50 2.97
N VAL A 120 -13.06 9.56 3.71
CA VAL A 120 -12.99 9.56 5.18
C VAL A 120 -13.74 10.76 5.74
N THR A 121 -14.21 10.65 6.98
CA THR A 121 -14.80 11.80 7.66
C THR A 121 -13.77 12.91 7.83
N PRO A 122 -14.06 14.14 7.39
CA PRO A 122 -13.13 15.27 7.57
C PRO A 122 -12.72 15.44 9.04
N ALA A 123 -11.43 15.67 9.28
CA ALA A 123 -10.87 15.76 10.63
C ALA A 123 -11.51 16.86 11.49
N GLU A 124 -12.04 17.90 10.85
CA GLU A 124 -12.77 19.00 11.50
C GLU A 124 -14.15 18.61 12.04
N HIS A 125 -14.74 17.52 11.51
CA HIS A 125 -16.03 16.99 11.99
C HIS A 125 -15.87 15.93 13.10
N LEU A 126 -14.64 15.59 13.45
CA LEU A 126 -14.35 14.61 14.49
C LEU A 126 -13.86 15.30 15.76
N PRO A 127 -14.20 14.76 16.95
CA PRO A 127 -13.73 15.27 18.23
C PRO A 127 -12.20 15.40 18.28
N PRO A 128 -11.66 16.42 18.99
CA PRO A 128 -10.22 16.66 19.04
C PRO A 128 -9.43 15.49 19.68
N GLU A 129 -10.05 14.73 20.56
CA GLU A 129 -9.47 13.55 21.23
C GLU A 129 -9.36 12.32 20.34
N ASN A 130 -10.01 12.31 19.18
CA ASN A 130 -9.95 11.15 18.28
C ASN A 130 -8.53 10.95 17.74
N PRO A 131 -8.08 9.67 17.62
CA PRO A 131 -6.73 9.37 17.17
C PRO A 131 -6.49 9.82 15.74
N MET A 132 -5.28 10.27 15.45
CA MET A 132 -4.86 10.78 14.15
C MET A 132 -3.87 9.83 13.48
N LEU A 133 -4.16 9.45 12.25
CA LEU A 133 -3.27 8.74 11.36
C LEU A 133 -2.69 9.72 10.33
N ILE A 134 -1.37 9.80 10.27
CA ILE A 134 -0.65 10.56 9.25
C ILE A 134 -0.32 9.61 8.10
N VAL A 135 -0.79 9.93 6.90
CA VAL A 135 -0.59 9.12 5.70
C VAL A 135 0.29 9.87 4.71
N ASP A 136 1.42 9.27 4.35
CA ASP A 136 2.32 9.75 3.29
C ASP A 136 2.23 8.81 2.10
N VAL A 137 1.71 9.31 0.98
CA VAL A 137 1.49 8.54 -0.25
C VAL A 137 2.46 8.99 -1.33
N ARG A 138 3.15 8.04 -1.92
CA ARG A 138 3.96 8.23 -3.13
C ARG A 138 3.48 7.28 -4.21
N ALA A 139 2.87 7.82 -5.26
CA ALA A 139 2.37 7.03 -6.37
C ALA A 139 3.01 7.47 -7.69
N PHE A 140 3.60 6.52 -8.43
CA PHE A 140 4.21 6.81 -9.72
C PHE A 140 3.26 6.54 -10.90
N MET A 141 2.73 5.34 -11.04
CA MET A 141 1.68 4.97 -12.02
C MET A 141 0.67 4.04 -11.33
N GLY A 142 0.15 4.49 -10.20
CA GLY A 142 -0.72 3.67 -9.39
C GLY A 142 -1.83 4.48 -8.73
N GLY A 143 -2.68 3.78 -8.01
CA GLY A 143 -3.77 4.37 -7.26
C GLY A 143 -3.73 4.00 -5.78
N VAL A 144 -4.14 4.92 -4.93
CA VAL A 144 -4.34 4.67 -3.51
C VAL A 144 -5.75 5.11 -3.14
N ASP A 145 -6.48 4.22 -2.50
CA ASP A 145 -7.85 4.44 -2.08
C ASP A 145 -7.95 4.24 -0.56
N ILE A 146 -8.29 5.29 0.17
CA ILE A 146 -8.42 5.28 1.62
C ILE A 146 -9.90 5.46 1.97
N LYS A 147 -10.47 4.51 2.67
CA LYS A 147 -11.89 4.49 3.02
C LYS A 147 -12.10 4.32 4.51
N ALA A 148 -12.96 5.15 5.08
CA ALA A 148 -13.51 4.95 6.41
C ALA A 148 -14.75 4.03 6.33
N LYS A 149 -14.77 3.01 7.17
CA LYS A 149 -15.88 2.06 7.32
C LYS A 149 -15.97 1.53 8.73
#